data_25e580295c3ab34f97ee09aeb21566be
#
_entry.id   25e580295c3ab34f97ee09aeb21566be
#
_cell.length_a   1.000
_cell.length_b   1.000
_cell.length_c   1.000
_cell.angle_alpha   90.00
_cell.angle_beta   90.00
_cell.angle_gamma   90.00
#
_symmetry.space_group_name_H-M   'P 1'
#
loop_
_entity.id
_entity.type
_entity.pdbx_description
1 polymer ?
#
loop_
_entity_poly.entity_id
_entity_poly.type
_entity_poly.pdbx_seq_one_letter_code
_entity_poly.pdbx_strand_id
1 'polypeptide(L)'
;MKEVEEANIGSDPEAVKVAESGEDHKPRTEGFSRRDFLGASSTALAAAALTGLTAHAQEIQDTRKAEKDHSASDPGQENTPLLGENPDSNLPPPTDHGDIGPIWYSFDLAHKRVQEGGWTHEVNSFVLPTSKDLTGVNMRLTAGSFRELHWHTADEWAMMLYGNARVTVMNPDGTMFIDDISKGDLWLFPAGYPHSIQGLQPDGCQFLLVFDEGDFSEDGTFLFSEMISHTPHKVLAKNFGLDKDIPAKLVKEESLYIFPADLPLSLAQDKASIGGSRVASPFQYTFKMSNMSPTKETAGGEVRIVDSRNFPVTKNIAAAQVTLKPGALRELHWHPNASEWQFWLSGKGRMGIIMNEGRARTMDFNANDVGFVPRVAAHYIQNTGDTDCTFLEMFKADQFIDVSVNNWIRRLPPEAVSAHMNIDKSQIARIPSEKELIIAG
;
A
#
# COMPACT_ATOMS: atom_id res chain seq x y z
N MET A 1 -12.55 30.33 46.34
CA MET A 1 -11.49 30.70 47.29
C MET A 1 -10.85 29.43 47.77
N LYS A 2 -9.71 29.10 47.18
CA LYS A 2 -8.53 28.48 47.77
C LYS A 2 -7.49 28.40 46.66
N GLU A 3 -6.45 29.15 46.88
CA GLU A 3 -5.24 29.28 46.06
C GLU A 3 -4.50 27.95 45.97
N VAL A 4 -3.84 27.73 44.88
CA VAL A 4 -2.81 26.71 44.72
C VAL A 4 -1.52 27.42 44.32
N GLU A 5 -0.49 27.25 45.15
CA GLU A 5 0.86 27.81 45.09
C GLU A 5 1.58 27.39 43.79
N GLU A 6 2.23 28.37 43.19
CA GLU A 6 3.28 28.19 42.19
C GLU A 6 4.61 27.84 42.93
N ALA A 7 5.21 26.72 42.55
CA ALA A 7 6.58 26.38 42.94
C ALA A 7 7.55 26.78 41.82
N ASN A 8 8.31 27.81 42.11
CA ASN A 8 9.42 28.36 41.36
C ASN A 8 10.68 27.51 41.60
N ILE A 9 11.26 26.92 40.55
CA ILE A 9 12.59 26.29 40.63
C ILE A 9 13.54 27.04 39.69
N GLY A 10 14.55 27.65 40.32
CA GLY A 10 15.52 28.51 39.70
C GLY A 10 16.54 27.82 38.80
N SER A 11 16.97 28.56 37.85
CA SER A 11 18.07 28.34 36.93
C SER A 11 19.43 28.60 37.61
N ASP A 12 20.39 27.71 37.43
CA ASP A 12 21.80 28.02 37.62
C ASP A 12 22.62 27.40 36.45
N PRO A 13 23.43 28.20 35.73
CA PRO A 13 24.27 27.71 34.64
C PRO A 13 25.72 27.61 35.09
N GLU A 14 26.28 26.43 35.23
CA GLU A 14 27.72 26.22 35.35
C GLU A 14 28.43 26.31 34.00
N ALA A 15 29.31 27.27 33.88
CA ALA A 15 30.21 27.52 32.78
C ALA A 15 31.39 26.55 32.82
N VAL A 16 31.54 25.71 31.79
CA VAL A 16 32.76 24.93 31.56
C VAL A 16 33.76 25.78 30.75
N LYS A 17 34.89 26.12 31.38
CA LYS A 17 36.05 26.75 30.73
C LYS A 17 36.80 25.70 29.90
N VAL A 18 36.93 25.93 28.60
CA VAL A 18 37.88 25.21 27.73
C VAL A 18 39.17 26.03 27.66
N ALA A 19 40.28 25.36 27.94
CA ALA A 19 41.62 25.94 27.88
C ALA A 19 42.08 25.99 26.40
N GLU A 20 42.51 27.16 25.97
CA GLU A 20 43.25 27.39 24.74
C GLU A 20 44.72 26.96 24.91
N SER A 21 45.20 26.06 24.04
CA SER A 21 46.62 25.88 23.75
C SER A 21 46.87 26.21 22.30
N GLY A 22 47.48 27.37 22.08
CA GLY A 22 47.88 27.81 20.75
C GLY A 22 49.19 27.13 20.30
N GLU A 23 49.21 26.70 19.06
CA GLU A 23 50.45 26.56 18.29
C GLU A 23 50.21 27.04 16.85
N ASP A 24 50.99 28.09 16.50
CA ASP A 24 51.06 28.73 15.20
C ASP A 24 51.66 27.78 14.17
N HIS A 25 50.89 27.39 13.17
CA HIS A 25 51.44 26.87 11.91
C HIS A 25 50.92 27.68 10.72
N LYS A 26 51.84 28.52 10.16
CA LYS A 26 51.66 29.19 8.87
C LYS A 26 51.75 28.18 7.72
N PRO A 27 50.79 28.11 6.79
CA PRO A 27 50.98 27.37 5.54
C PRO A 27 51.78 28.22 4.54
N ARG A 28 52.85 27.62 3.99
CA ARG A 28 53.55 28.14 2.80
C ARG A 28 52.63 27.93 1.56
N THR A 29 52.27 29.02 0.94
CA THR A 29 51.66 29.01 -0.39
C THR A 29 52.74 28.96 -1.45
N GLU A 30 52.95 27.80 -2.08
CA GLU A 30 53.57 27.70 -3.38
C GLU A 30 52.53 27.79 -4.47
N GLY A 31 52.60 28.85 -5.25
CA GLY A 31 51.67 29.14 -6.32
C GLY A 31 51.88 28.25 -7.54
N PHE A 32 50.90 27.47 -7.89
CA PHE A 32 50.79 26.80 -9.20
C PHE A 32 50.28 27.77 -10.23
N SER A 33 51.01 27.88 -11.35
CA SER A 33 50.68 28.72 -12.51
C SER A 33 49.53 28.10 -13.32
N ARG A 34 48.62 28.98 -13.77
CA ARG A 34 47.47 28.59 -14.63
C ARG A 34 47.84 27.96 -16.00
N ARG A 35 49.14 27.90 -16.34
CA ARG A 35 49.63 27.31 -17.60
C ARG A 35 49.95 25.83 -17.52
N ASP A 36 50.13 25.27 -16.33
CA ASP A 36 50.44 23.86 -16.15
C ASP A 36 49.17 22.97 -16.09
N PHE A 37 48.01 23.61 -16.04
CA PHE A 37 46.70 22.90 -15.94
C PHE A 37 46.12 22.47 -17.30
N LEU A 38 46.63 22.94 -18.41
CA LEU A 38 46.07 22.67 -19.75
C LEU A 38 46.79 21.57 -20.56
N GLY A 39 47.89 21.04 -20.04
CA GLY A 39 48.65 19.99 -20.71
C GLY A 39 48.44 18.56 -20.22
N ALA A 40 47.85 18.37 -19.03
CA ALA A 40 47.69 17.03 -18.40
C ALA A 40 46.25 16.50 -18.43
N SER A 41 45.30 17.27 -18.97
CA SER A 41 43.86 16.96 -18.75
C SER A 41 43.24 16.03 -19.76
N SER A 42 43.85 15.75 -20.92
CA SER A 42 43.23 14.92 -21.96
C SER A 42 43.55 13.43 -21.86
N THR A 43 44.69 13.08 -21.26
CA THR A 43 45.07 11.66 -21.05
C THR A 43 44.59 11.11 -19.70
N ALA A 44 44.47 11.96 -18.67
CA ALA A 44 43.99 11.52 -17.37
C ALA A 44 42.46 11.30 -17.35
N LEU A 45 41.67 12.08 -18.10
CA LEU A 45 40.21 11.90 -18.23
C LEU A 45 39.82 10.64 -19.00
N ALA A 46 40.64 10.28 -20.06
CA ALA A 46 40.41 9.03 -20.79
C ALA A 46 40.80 7.80 -19.95
N ALA A 47 41.80 7.90 -19.09
CA ALA A 47 42.20 6.82 -18.19
C ALA A 47 41.21 6.65 -17.04
N ALA A 48 40.64 7.75 -16.47
CA ALA A 48 39.64 7.69 -15.42
C ALA A 48 38.30 7.14 -15.94
N ALA A 49 37.90 7.47 -17.18
CA ALA A 49 36.68 6.92 -17.80
C ALA A 49 36.86 5.41 -18.12
N LEU A 50 38.04 4.99 -18.55
CA LEU A 50 38.35 3.57 -18.78
C LEU A 50 38.44 2.77 -17.47
N THR A 51 39.01 3.35 -16.41
CA THR A 51 39.07 2.70 -15.09
C THR A 51 37.68 2.63 -14.43
N GLY A 52 36.80 3.64 -14.60
CA GLY A 52 35.40 3.61 -14.15
C GLY A 52 34.60 2.54 -14.87
N LEU A 53 34.74 2.40 -16.18
CA LEU A 53 34.08 1.36 -16.98
C LEU A 53 34.58 -0.05 -16.65
N THR A 54 35.90 -0.19 -16.39
CA THR A 54 36.47 -1.49 -15.99
C THR A 54 36.09 -1.85 -14.55
N ALA A 55 36.04 -0.90 -13.64
CA ALA A 55 35.57 -1.12 -12.26
C ALA A 55 34.10 -1.54 -12.23
N HIS A 56 33.23 -0.87 -12.99
CA HIS A 56 31.82 -1.23 -13.10
C HIS A 56 31.61 -2.58 -13.82
N ALA A 57 32.40 -2.89 -14.86
CA ALA A 57 32.37 -4.20 -15.50
C ALA A 57 32.89 -5.31 -14.58
N GLN A 58 33.89 -5.01 -13.75
CA GLN A 58 34.40 -5.93 -12.73
C GLN A 58 33.38 -6.16 -11.61
N GLU A 59 32.73 -5.10 -11.15
CA GLU A 59 31.65 -5.16 -10.16
C GLU A 59 30.47 -6.02 -10.65
N ILE A 60 30.07 -5.86 -11.94
CA ILE A 60 29.04 -6.72 -12.57
C ILE A 60 29.53 -8.17 -12.69
N GLN A 61 30.81 -8.39 -13.00
CA GLN A 61 31.37 -9.75 -13.06
C GLN A 61 31.50 -10.39 -11.68
N ASP A 62 31.85 -9.62 -10.66
CA ASP A 62 31.96 -10.10 -9.28
C ASP A 62 30.61 -10.41 -8.69
N THR A 63 29.57 -9.61 -9.01
CA THR A 63 28.18 -9.88 -8.65
C THR A 63 27.67 -11.16 -9.32
N ARG A 64 27.90 -11.34 -10.62
CA ARG A 64 27.56 -12.59 -11.35
C ARG A 64 28.34 -13.82 -10.88
N LYS A 65 29.52 -13.63 -10.29
CA LYS A 65 30.30 -14.72 -9.72
C LYS A 65 29.80 -15.07 -8.33
N ALA A 66 29.39 -14.08 -7.53
CA ALA A 66 28.70 -14.29 -6.27
C ALA A 66 27.34 -15.01 -6.48
N GLU A 67 26.58 -14.64 -7.52
CA GLU A 67 25.36 -15.34 -7.94
C GLU A 67 25.55 -16.82 -8.27
N LYS A 68 26.78 -17.24 -8.67
CA LYS A 68 27.09 -18.63 -9.02
C LYS A 68 27.67 -19.48 -7.89
N ASP A 69 28.14 -18.88 -6.82
CA ASP A 69 28.85 -19.59 -5.75
C ASP A 69 28.29 -19.26 -4.35
N HIS A 70 26.98 -19.36 -4.24
CA HIS A 70 26.25 -19.17 -2.97
C HIS A 70 26.76 -20.05 -1.84
N SER A 71 27.11 -21.30 -2.17
CA SER A 71 27.57 -22.29 -1.19
C SER A 71 28.90 -21.91 -0.52
N ALA A 72 29.66 -20.98 -1.10
CA ALA A 72 30.95 -20.55 -0.58
C ALA A 72 30.86 -19.29 0.31
N SER A 73 29.82 -18.44 0.12
CA SER A 73 29.63 -17.20 0.89
C SER A 73 28.75 -17.36 2.12
N ASP A 74 27.76 -18.25 2.07
CA ASP A 74 26.80 -18.48 3.14
C ASP A 74 26.79 -19.95 3.60
N PRO A 75 27.78 -20.34 4.46
CA PRO A 75 27.93 -21.73 4.88
C PRO A 75 26.91 -22.17 5.94
N GLY A 76 26.05 -21.27 6.39
CA GLY A 76 24.99 -21.56 7.37
C GLY A 76 23.79 -22.28 6.76
N GLN A 77 22.82 -22.61 7.63
CA GLN A 77 21.54 -23.15 7.18
C GLN A 77 20.62 -22.01 6.79
N GLU A 78 19.96 -22.14 5.64
CA GLU A 78 19.05 -21.16 5.07
C GLU A 78 17.63 -21.70 4.95
N ASN A 79 16.63 -20.82 4.97
CA ASN A 79 15.27 -21.14 4.58
C ASN A 79 15.13 -21.09 3.06
N THR A 80 15.67 -22.10 2.38
CA THR A 80 15.74 -22.19 0.91
C THR A 80 14.39 -21.94 0.20
N PRO A 81 13.22 -22.45 0.68
CA PRO A 81 11.94 -22.13 0.07
C PRO A 81 11.61 -20.64 0.10
N LEU A 82 11.84 -19.96 1.24
CA LEU A 82 11.58 -18.52 1.38
C LEU A 82 12.52 -17.69 0.49
N LEU A 83 13.80 -18.05 0.46
CA LEU A 83 14.79 -17.38 -0.39
C LEU A 83 14.50 -17.59 -1.89
N GLY A 84 13.98 -18.75 -2.27
CA GLY A 84 13.56 -19.04 -3.64
C GLY A 84 12.39 -18.18 -4.12
N GLU A 85 11.50 -17.75 -3.20
CA GLU A 85 10.41 -16.84 -3.49
C GLU A 85 10.82 -15.35 -3.38
N ASN A 86 11.94 -15.06 -2.68
CA ASN A 86 12.45 -13.71 -2.42
C ASN A 86 13.97 -13.64 -2.71
N PRO A 87 14.39 -13.85 -3.97
CA PRO A 87 15.82 -13.93 -4.32
C PRO A 87 16.61 -12.66 -4.00
N ASP A 88 16.00 -11.46 -4.09
CA ASP A 88 16.67 -10.20 -3.74
C ASP A 88 16.94 -10.06 -2.23
N SER A 89 16.24 -10.79 -1.37
CA SER A 89 16.55 -10.83 0.07
C SER A 89 17.87 -11.56 0.34
N ASN A 90 18.23 -12.50 -0.53
CA ASN A 90 19.45 -13.28 -0.43
C ASN A 90 20.61 -12.63 -1.21
N LEU A 91 20.31 -12.13 -2.41
CA LEU A 91 21.26 -11.47 -3.29
C LEU A 91 20.76 -10.10 -3.73
N PRO A 92 20.80 -9.10 -2.82
CA PRO A 92 20.36 -7.76 -3.17
C PRO A 92 21.20 -7.22 -4.33
N PRO A 93 20.61 -6.47 -5.26
CA PRO A 93 21.37 -5.82 -6.32
C PRO A 93 22.35 -4.81 -5.74
N PRO A 94 23.50 -4.53 -6.41
CA PRO A 94 24.52 -3.60 -5.92
C PRO A 94 24.03 -2.14 -5.79
N THR A 95 22.83 -1.85 -6.29
CA THR A 95 22.14 -0.55 -6.11
C THR A 95 21.45 -0.41 -4.77
N ASP A 96 21.24 -1.50 -4.03
CA ASP A 96 20.68 -1.44 -2.69
C ASP A 96 21.68 -0.78 -1.72
N HIS A 97 21.20 0.16 -0.91
CA HIS A 97 22.05 0.94 -0.02
C HIS A 97 21.28 1.45 1.20
N GLY A 98 21.90 1.31 2.37
CA GLY A 98 21.34 1.77 3.63
C GLY A 98 20.10 0.97 4.08
N ASP A 99 19.40 1.49 5.08
CA ASP A 99 18.18 0.87 5.63
C ASP A 99 16.96 1.76 5.40
N ILE A 100 15.91 1.19 4.82
CA ILE A 100 14.61 1.85 4.63
C ILE A 100 13.47 1.19 5.42
N GLY A 101 13.80 0.24 6.29
CA GLY A 101 12.84 -0.53 7.06
C GLY A 101 12.06 -1.56 6.22
N PRO A 102 11.13 -2.30 6.85
CA PRO A 102 10.34 -3.31 6.16
C PRO A 102 9.35 -2.66 5.19
N ILE A 103 9.39 -3.09 3.93
CA ILE A 103 8.51 -2.63 2.83
C ILE A 103 7.66 -3.77 2.27
N TRP A 104 7.76 -4.97 2.85
CA TRP A 104 7.11 -6.19 2.41
C TRP A 104 6.53 -6.95 3.60
N TYR A 105 5.37 -7.55 3.40
CA TYR A 105 4.76 -8.54 4.27
C TYR A 105 3.84 -9.44 3.44
N SER A 106 3.52 -10.65 3.92
CA SER A 106 2.58 -11.53 3.24
C SER A 106 1.36 -11.82 4.11
N PHE A 107 0.16 -11.79 3.52
CA PHE A 107 -1.05 -12.25 4.20
C PHE A 107 -0.95 -13.73 4.63
N ASP A 108 -0.16 -14.53 3.93
CA ASP A 108 0.04 -15.95 4.30
C ASP A 108 0.81 -16.14 5.62
N LEU A 109 1.55 -15.10 6.05
CA LEU A 109 2.22 -15.06 7.36
C LEU A 109 1.38 -14.36 8.45
N ALA A 110 0.33 -13.65 8.07
CA ALA A 110 -0.54 -12.95 9.01
C ALA A 110 -1.37 -13.97 9.82
N HIS A 111 -1.65 -13.63 11.08
CA HIS A 111 -2.51 -14.48 11.91
C HIS A 111 -3.87 -14.68 11.23
N LYS A 112 -4.32 -15.94 11.20
CA LYS A 112 -5.63 -16.32 10.64
C LYS A 112 -6.63 -16.54 11.77
N ARG A 113 -7.60 -15.61 11.90
CA ARG A 113 -8.75 -15.81 12.76
C ARG A 113 -9.78 -16.64 12.00
N VAL A 114 -10.08 -17.85 12.51
CA VAL A 114 -11.04 -18.76 11.90
C VAL A 114 -12.30 -18.86 12.77
N GLN A 115 -13.45 -18.73 12.14
CA GLN A 115 -14.77 -18.86 12.77
C GLN A 115 -15.68 -19.74 11.93
N GLU A 116 -16.82 -20.16 12.51
CA GLU A 116 -17.86 -20.79 11.75
C GLU A 116 -18.42 -19.80 10.72
N GLY A 117 -18.30 -20.14 9.45
CA GLY A 117 -18.75 -19.27 8.34
C GLY A 117 -17.67 -18.50 7.64
N GLY A 118 -16.41 -18.49 8.12
CA GLY A 118 -15.35 -17.81 7.40
C GLY A 118 -14.04 -17.64 8.16
N TRP A 119 -13.18 -16.77 7.63
CA TRP A 119 -11.90 -16.43 8.24
C TRP A 119 -11.47 -15.03 7.83
N THR A 120 -10.51 -14.47 8.58
CA THR A 120 -9.85 -13.20 8.27
C THR A 120 -8.36 -13.26 8.56
N HIS A 121 -7.58 -12.50 7.78
CA HIS A 121 -6.19 -12.14 8.00
C HIS A 121 -6.05 -10.63 7.98
N GLU A 122 -5.18 -10.06 8.81
CA GLU A 122 -4.95 -8.63 8.90
C GLU A 122 -3.47 -8.29 8.74
N VAL A 123 -3.17 -7.27 7.93
CA VAL A 123 -1.83 -6.67 7.77
C VAL A 123 -1.94 -5.18 8.08
N ASN A 124 -1.59 -4.82 9.29
CA ASN A 124 -1.60 -3.45 9.81
C ASN A 124 -0.18 -2.98 10.20
N SER A 125 -0.05 -1.80 10.81
CA SER A 125 1.24 -1.25 11.22
C SER A 125 1.95 -2.01 12.34
N PHE A 126 1.31 -2.98 13.01
CA PHE A 126 1.96 -3.85 13.98
C PHE A 126 2.85 -4.90 13.31
N VAL A 127 2.45 -5.40 12.14
CA VAL A 127 3.21 -6.41 11.37
C VAL A 127 3.99 -5.79 10.21
N LEU A 128 3.55 -4.65 9.67
CA LEU A 128 4.25 -3.85 8.67
C LEU A 128 4.43 -2.40 9.19
N PRO A 129 5.41 -2.14 10.06
CA PRO A 129 5.55 -0.86 10.79
C PRO A 129 5.72 0.39 9.93
N THR A 130 6.09 0.25 8.66
CA THR A 130 6.18 1.34 7.69
C THR A 130 4.81 1.80 7.20
N SER A 131 3.80 0.90 7.17
CA SER A 131 2.43 1.20 6.74
C SER A 131 1.67 1.94 7.85
N LYS A 132 1.82 3.27 7.90
CA LYS A 132 1.18 4.13 8.91
C LYS A 132 -0.20 4.63 8.49
N ASP A 133 -0.52 4.56 7.21
CA ASP A 133 -1.67 5.24 6.62
C ASP A 133 -2.83 4.29 6.31
N LEU A 134 -2.53 3.02 5.97
CA LEU A 134 -3.50 2.03 5.51
C LEU A 134 -3.27 0.68 6.19
N THR A 135 -4.37 -0.02 6.45
CA THR A 135 -4.42 -1.42 6.90
C THR A 135 -5.17 -2.26 5.88
N GLY A 136 -4.66 -3.46 5.57
CA GLY A 136 -5.35 -4.42 4.73
C GLY A 136 -5.91 -5.59 5.52
N VAL A 137 -7.12 -6.05 5.14
CA VAL A 137 -7.76 -7.26 5.69
C VAL A 137 -8.22 -8.15 4.54
N ASN A 138 -7.81 -9.41 4.55
CA ASN A 138 -8.30 -10.42 3.61
C ASN A 138 -9.31 -11.30 4.35
N MET A 139 -10.57 -11.33 3.87
CA MET A 139 -11.68 -12.01 4.53
C MET A 139 -12.39 -12.98 3.60
N ARG A 140 -12.82 -14.10 4.15
CA ARG A 140 -13.62 -15.13 3.50
C ARG A 140 -14.93 -15.32 4.24
N LEU A 141 -16.06 -15.33 3.52
CA LEU A 141 -17.37 -15.74 4.01
C LEU A 141 -17.88 -16.91 3.16
N THR A 142 -18.38 -17.98 3.81
CA THR A 142 -19.10 -19.05 3.10
C THR A 142 -20.49 -18.57 2.68
N ALA A 143 -21.16 -19.32 1.80
CA ALA A 143 -22.48 -18.95 1.32
C ALA A 143 -23.49 -18.87 2.49
N GLY A 144 -24.20 -17.77 2.60
CA GLY A 144 -25.12 -17.43 3.70
C GLY A 144 -24.47 -16.73 4.89
N SER A 145 -23.16 -16.95 5.12
CA SER A 145 -22.48 -16.37 6.30
C SER A 145 -22.37 -14.85 6.22
N PHE A 146 -22.47 -14.22 7.38
CA PHE A 146 -22.33 -12.78 7.57
C PHE A 146 -21.00 -12.41 8.19
N ARG A 147 -20.40 -11.29 7.73
CA ARG A 147 -19.74 -10.33 8.59
C ARG A 147 -20.85 -9.52 9.23
N GLU A 148 -20.99 -9.61 10.56
CA GLU A 148 -22.19 -9.12 11.26
C GLU A 148 -22.42 -7.61 11.06
N LEU A 149 -23.58 -7.13 11.51
CA LEU A 149 -23.91 -5.70 11.59
C LEU A 149 -22.86 -4.99 12.47
N HIS A 150 -22.15 -4.01 11.91
CA HIS A 150 -21.05 -3.34 12.60
C HIS A 150 -20.77 -1.96 12.02
N TRP A 151 -19.89 -1.22 12.67
CA TRP A 151 -19.29 0.03 12.19
C TRP A 151 -17.89 0.21 12.80
N HIS A 152 -17.11 1.10 12.25
CA HIS A 152 -15.75 1.40 12.69
C HIS A 152 -15.38 2.87 12.42
N THR A 153 -14.25 3.34 12.99
CA THR A 153 -13.77 4.72 12.88
C THR A 153 -13.18 5.06 11.51
N ALA A 154 -12.66 4.06 10.80
CA ALA A 154 -12.04 4.21 9.50
C ALA A 154 -13.04 4.10 8.34
N ASP A 155 -12.72 4.70 7.18
CA ASP A 155 -13.37 4.35 5.92
C ASP A 155 -12.91 2.94 5.50
N GLU A 156 -13.85 2.11 5.00
CA GLU A 156 -13.59 0.80 4.45
C GLU A 156 -13.73 0.84 2.92
N TRP A 157 -12.63 0.70 2.21
CA TRP A 157 -12.62 0.42 0.79
C TRP A 157 -12.43 -1.08 0.58
N ALA A 158 -13.08 -1.65 -0.44
CA ALA A 158 -12.99 -3.07 -0.66
C ALA A 158 -13.00 -3.49 -2.12
N MET A 159 -12.36 -4.65 -2.40
CA MET A 159 -12.39 -5.33 -3.69
C MET A 159 -12.77 -6.79 -3.53
N MET A 160 -13.76 -7.23 -4.33
CA MET A 160 -14.13 -8.64 -4.39
C MET A 160 -13.07 -9.45 -5.15
N LEU A 161 -12.43 -10.39 -4.45
CA LEU A 161 -11.39 -11.27 -5.02
C LEU A 161 -11.98 -12.55 -5.62
N TYR A 162 -13.04 -13.08 -4.99
CA TYR A 162 -13.67 -14.33 -5.39
C TYR A 162 -15.15 -14.35 -5.00
N GLY A 163 -16.00 -14.96 -5.84
CA GLY A 163 -17.40 -15.21 -5.54
C GLY A 163 -18.27 -13.95 -5.55
N ASN A 164 -19.30 -13.95 -4.73
CA ASN A 164 -20.33 -12.91 -4.70
C ASN A 164 -20.72 -12.59 -3.25
N ALA A 165 -21.04 -11.33 -2.98
CA ALA A 165 -21.56 -10.88 -1.69
C ALA A 165 -22.73 -9.90 -1.86
N ARG A 166 -23.61 -9.87 -0.85
CA ARG A 166 -24.57 -8.79 -0.63
C ARG A 166 -23.99 -7.84 0.40
N VAL A 167 -23.95 -6.55 0.08
CA VAL A 167 -23.53 -5.48 0.97
C VAL A 167 -24.69 -4.58 1.32
N THR A 168 -24.74 -4.13 2.58
CA THR A 168 -25.72 -3.15 3.06
C THR A 168 -25.00 -2.04 3.80
N VAL A 169 -25.46 -0.80 3.65
CA VAL A 169 -25.00 0.34 4.46
C VAL A 169 -26.14 1.33 4.68
N MET A 170 -26.23 1.87 5.90
CA MET A 170 -27.23 2.87 6.25
C MET A 170 -26.58 4.25 6.38
N ASN A 171 -27.18 5.23 5.73
CA ASN A 171 -26.82 6.63 5.89
C ASN A 171 -27.30 7.19 7.23
N PRO A 172 -26.69 8.27 7.77
CA PRO A 172 -27.13 8.91 9.01
C PRO A 172 -28.58 9.44 8.97
N ASP A 173 -29.12 9.70 7.79
CA ASP A 173 -30.52 10.11 7.60
C ASP A 173 -31.51 8.93 7.57
N GLY A 174 -31.03 7.70 7.78
CA GLY A 174 -31.81 6.47 7.79
C GLY A 174 -32.08 5.88 6.41
N THR A 175 -31.54 6.46 5.32
CA THR A 175 -31.64 5.83 4.00
C THR A 175 -30.68 4.66 3.88
N MET A 176 -31.08 3.61 3.17
CA MET A 176 -30.34 2.35 3.04
C MET A 176 -29.84 2.15 1.63
N PHE A 177 -28.62 1.66 1.52
CA PHE A 177 -28.05 1.10 0.30
C PHE A 177 -27.92 -0.43 0.45
N ILE A 178 -28.28 -1.16 -0.59
CA ILE A 178 -28.12 -2.61 -0.69
C ILE A 178 -27.83 -2.98 -2.13
N ASP A 179 -26.78 -3.79 -2.33
CA ASP A 179 -26.41 -4.26 -3.67
C ASP A 179 -25.68 -5.60 -3.61
N ASP A 180 -25.69 -6.34 -4.75
CA ASP A 180 -24.91 -7.55 -4.93
C ASP A 180 -23.65 -7.25 -5.74
N ILE A 181 -22.52 -7.78 -5.25
CA ILE A 181 -21.18 -7.53 -5.77
C ILE A 181 -20.55 -8.85 -6.21
N SER A 182 -19.81 -8.81 -7.30
CA SER A 182 -19.10 -9.95 -7.87
C SER A 182 -17.61 -9.69 -8.00
N LYS A 183 -16.84 -10.74 -8.30
CA LYS A 183 -15.38 -10.66 -8.48
C LYS A 183 -14.95 -9.47 -9.36
N GLY A 184 -14.00 -8.69 -8.87
CA GLY A 184 -13.44 -7.50 -9.53
C GLY A 184 -14.21 -6.20 -9.28
N ASP A 185 -15.37 -6.24 -8.60
CA ASP A 185 -16.11 -5.06 -8.21
C ASP A 185 -15.64 -4.51 -6.85
N LEU A 186 -15.94 -3.24 -6.62
CA LEU A 186 -15.53 -2.50 -5.43
C LEU A 186 -16.73 -2.05 -4.61
N TRP A 187 -16.51 -1.79 -3.31
CA TRP A 187 -17.40 -1.01 -2.48
C TRP A 187 -16.65 -0.10 -1.52
N LEU A 188 -17.37 0.86 -0.96
CA LEU A 188 -16.86 1.74 0.09
C LEU A 188 -17.94 1.92 1.17
N PHE A 189 -17.55 1.76 2.42
CA PHE A 189 -18.34 2.12 3.58
C PHE A 189 -17.67 3.29 4.32
N PRO A 190 -18.37 4.44 4.44
CA PRO A 190 -17.82 5.58 5.17
C PRO A 190 -17.67 5.29 6.66
N ALA A 191 -16.69 5.91 7.29
CA ALA A 191 -16.43 5.86 8.72
C ALA A 191 -17.71 6.13 9.55
N GLY A 192 -17.98 5.25 10.51
CA GLY A 192 -19.14 5.34 11.40
C GLY A 192 -20.49 4.93 10.80
N TYR A 193 -20.56 4.54 9.53
CA TYR A 193 -21.80 4.09 8.91
C TYR A 193 -22.03 2.60 9.20
N PRO A 194 -23.20 2.22 9.79
CA PRO A 194 -23.47 0.81 10.06
C PRO A 194 -23.69 0.05 8.76
N HIS A 195 -23.05 -1.11 8.66
CA HIS A 195 -23.06 -1.95 7.47
C HIS A 195 -22.96 -3.44 7.78
N SER A 196 -23.12 -4.26 6.76
CA SER A 196 -22.91 -5.70 6.82
C SER A 196 -22.56 -6.28 5.45
N ILE A 197 -21.91 -7.45 5.46
CA ILE A 197 -21.54 -8.20 4.27
C ILE A 197 -22.03 -9.64 4.43
N GLN A 198 -22.74 -10.17 3.42
CA GLN A 198 -23.20 -11.55 3.42
C GLN A 198 -22.69 -12.29 2.18
N GLY A 199 -22.08 -13.46 2.39
CA GLY A 199 -21.65 -14.32 1.29
C GLY A 199 -22.85 -14.89 0.53
N LEU A 200 -22.80 -14.84 -0.82
CA LEU A 200 -23.84 -15.37 -1.69
C LEU A 200 -23.46 -16.72 -2.32
N GLN A 201 -24.40 -17.35 -2.99
CA GLN A 201 -24.15 -18.57 -3.77
C GLN A 201 -23.23 -18.31 -4.98
N PRO A 202 -22.53 -19.36 -5.52
CA PRO A 202 -22.62 -20.76 -5.08
C PRO A 202 -21.77 -21.10 -3.85
N ASP A 203 -20.68 -20.34 -3.54
CA ASP A 203 -19.68 -20.71 -2.53
C ASP A 203 -19.30 -19.54 -1.62
N GLY A 204 -20.11 -18.47 -1.58
CA GLY A 204 -19.80 -17.28 -0.80
C GLY A 204 -18.79 -16.38 -1.51
N CYS A 205 -17.90 -15.73 -0.74
CA CYS A 205 -17.00 -14.71 -1.27
C CYS A 205 -15.67 -14.65 -0.51
N GLN A 206 -14.65 -14.12 -1.16
CA GLN A 206 -13.41 -13.65 -0.56
C GLN A 206 -13.12 -12.24 -1.08
N PHE A 207 -12.69 -11.35 -0.19
CA PHE A 207 -12.47 -9.95 -0.51
C PHE A 207 -11.32 -9.36 0.28
N LEU A 208 -10.71 -8.34 -0.31
CA LEU A 208 -9.76 -7.46 0.35
C LEU A 208 -10.50 -6.23 0.85
N LEU A 209 -10.30 -5.89 2.13
CA LEU A 209 -10.67 -4.61 2.72
C LEU A 209 -9.42 -3.77 2.89
N VAL A 210 -9.53 -2.46 2.70
CA VAL A 210 -8.46 -1.50 2.99
C VAL A 210 -9.06 -0.35 3.80
N PHE A 211 -8.51 -0.13 4.98
CA PHE A 211 -8.92 0.90 5.92
C PHE A 211 -7.94 2.07 5.89
N ASP A 212 -8.45 3.30 6.01
CA ASP A 212 -7.64 4.52 5.99
C ASP A 212 -6.97 4.87 7.34
N GLU A 213 -6.74 3.85 8.17
CA GLU A 213 -6.00 3.90 9.43
C GLU A 213 -4.97 2.77 9.46
N GLY A 214 -3.68 3.11 9.63
CA GLY A 214 -2.58 2.11 9.56
C GLY A 214 -2.50 1.19 10.78
N ASP A 215 -3.04 1.60 11.91
CA ASP A 215 -3.15 0.84 13.15
C ASP A 215 -4.55 0.26 13.38
N PHE A 216 -5.43 0.33 12.38
CA PHE A 216 -6.74 -0.31 12.45
C PHE A 216 -6.59 -1.79 12.79
N SER A 217 -7.48 -2.27 13.64
CA SER A 217 -7.64 -3.70 13.93
C SER A 217 -9.10 -4.08 13.89
N GLU A 218 -9.39 -5.22 13.30
CA GLU A 218 -10.71 -5.84 13.28
C GLU A 218 -11.30 -6.04 14.69
N ASP A 219 -10.43 -6.20 15.70
CA ASP A 219 -10.85 -6.29 17.11
C ASP A 219 -11.35 -4.95 17.67
N GLY A 220 -11.03 -3.81 17.02
CA GLY A 220 -11.54 -2.47 17.34
C GLY A 220 -12.89 -2.13 16.71
N THR A 221 -13.48 -3.05 15.95
CA THR A 221 -14.78 -2.87 15.30
C THR A 221 -15.93 -2.86 16.34
N PHE A 222 -16.89 -1.94 16.19
CA PHE A 222 -18.09 -1.89 17.00
C PHE A 222 -19.13 -2.89 16.50
N LEU A 223 -19.27 -4.01 17.19
CA LEU A 223 -20.18 -5.08 16.81
C LEU A 223 -21.58 -4.89 17.40
N PHE A 224 -22.61 -5.17 16.61
CA PHE A 224 -24.00 -5.13 17.07
C PHE A 224 -24.25 -6.12 18.22
N SER A 225 -23.69 -7.34 18.14
CA SER A 225 -23.80 -8.33 19.20
C SER A 225 -23.22 -7.84 20.53
N GLU A 226 -22.04 -7.24 20.52
CA GLU A 226 -21.41 -6.67 21.72
C GLU A 226 -22.21 -5.49 22.28
N MET A 227 -22.70 -4.60 21.41
CA MET A 227 -23.57 -3.50 21.83
C MET A 227 -24.83 -4.01 22.55
N ILE A 228 -25.47 -5.04 22.00
CA ILE A 228 -26.70 -5.62 22.62
C ILE A 228 -26.34 -6.30 23.94
N SER A 229 -25.24 -7.07 24.00
CA SER A 229 -24.82 -7.80 25.21
C SER A 229 -24.48 -6.87 26.37
N HIS A 230 -23.97 -5.68 26.08
CA HIS A 230 -23.56 -4.70 27.09
C HIS A 230 -24.62 -3.60 27.34
N THR A 231 -25.80 -3.67 26.69
CA THR A 231 -26.88 -2.73 26.92
C THR A 231 -27.90 -3.31 27.95
N PRO A 232 -28.27 -2.59 29.01
CA PRO A 232 -29.23 -3.08 29.97
C PRO A 232 -30.57 -3.50 29.32
N HIS A 233 -31.06 -4.69 29.64
CA HIS A 233 -32.28 -5.25 29.04
C HIS A 233 -33.49 -4.31 29.08
N LYS A 234 -33.65 -3.51 30.15
CA LYS A 234 -34.72 -2.50 30.24
C LYS A 234 -34.59 -1.39 29.20
N VAL A 235 -33.36 -1.04 28.83
CA VAL A 235 -33.07 -0.05 27.78
C VAL A 235 -33.42 -0.64 26.42
N LEU A 236 -32.96 -1.88 26.14
CA LEU A 236 -33.29 -2.59 24.89
C LEU A 236 -34.79 -2.78 24.71
N ALA A 237 -35.51 -3.26 25.75
CA ALA A 237 -36.94 -3.44 25.69
C ALA A 237 -37.66 -2.11 25.36
N LYS A 238 -37.26 -1.03 26.01
CA LYS A 238 -37.82 0.30 25.77
C LYS A 238 -37.51 0.82 24.38
N ASN A 239 -36.24 0.69 23.95
CA ASN A 239 -35.75 1.21 22.66
C ASN A 239 -36.44 0.51 21.49
N PHE A 240 -36.57 -0.83 21.56
CA PHE A 240 -37.13 -1.64 20.48
C PHE A 240 -38.65 -1.84 20.60
N GLY A 241 -39.28 -1.38 21.65
CA GLY A 241 -40.72 -1.60 21.88
C GLY A 241 -41.06 -3.08 22.15
N LEU A 242 -40.12 -3.85 22.73
CA LEU A 242 -40.25 -5.28 22.97
C LEU A 242 -40.74 -5.58 24.40
N ASP A 243 -41.31 -6.77 24.57
CA ASP A 243 -41.65 -7.30 25.90
C ASP A 243 -40.37 -7.48 26.74
N LYS A 244 -40.50 -7.35 28.07
CA LYS A 244 -39.34 -7.28 28.99
C LYS A 244 -38.46 -8.53 29.03
N ASP A 245 -38.96 -9.69 28.60
CA ASP A 245 -38.25 -10.97 28.57
C ASP A 245 -37.52 -11.21 27.24
N ILE A 246 -37.85 -10.46 26.17
CA ILE A 246 -37.23 -10.65 24.84
C ILE A 246 -35.77 -10.24 24.83
N PRO A 247 -35.31 -9.11 25.43
CA PRO A 247 -33.87 -8.72 25.34
C PRO A 247 -32.90 -9.79 25.81
N ALA A 248 -33.26 -10.62 26.80
CA ALA A 248 -32.42 -11.73 27.24
C ALA A 248 -32.21 -12.85 26.21
N LYS A 249 -32.90 -12.79 25.08
CA LYS A 249 -32.86 -13.78 23.98
C LYS A 249 -32.31 -13.22 22.67
N LEU A 250 -31.99 -11.91 22.61
CA LEU A 250 -31.66 -11.22 21.37
C LEU A 250 -30.34 -11.70 20.76
N VAL A 251 -29.33 -11.93 21.59
CA VAL A 251 -28.01 -12.42 21.14
C VAL A 251 -27.60 -13.55 22.07
N LYS A 252 -27.16 -14.67 21.49
CA LYS A 252 -26.74 -15.84 22.25
C LYS A 252 -25.28 -15.79 22.68
N GLU A 253 -24.48 -15.06 21.92
CA GLU A 253 -23.03 -14.91 22.10
C GLU A 253 -22.67 -13.45 22.23
N GLU A 254 -21.66 -13.15 23.03
CA GLU A 254 -21.21 -11.79 23.28
C GLU A 254 -20.66 -11.14 21.98
N SER A 255 -19.99 -11.91 21.13
CA SER A 255 -19.42 -11.46 19.87
C SER A 255 -19.68 -12.50 18.78
N LEU A 256 -20.41 -12.13 17.75
CA LEU A 256 -20.67 -13.00 16.60
C LEU A 256 -19.58 -12.86 15.53
N TYR A 257 -19.13 -11.66 15.24
CA TYR A 257 -18.10 -11.27 14.26
C TYR A 257 -18.32 -11.84 12.85
N ILE A 258 -18.10 -13.14 12.60
CA ILE A 258 -18.49 -13.90 11.41
C ILE A 258 -19.34 -15.08 11.86
N PHE A 259 -20.55 -15.21 11.33
CA PHE A 259 -21.45 -16.30 11.69
C PHE A 259 -22.24 -16.84 10.50
N PRO A 260 -22.59 -18.14 10.49
CA PRO A 260 -23.42 -18.74 9.46
C PRO A 260 -24.88 -18.33 9.60
N ALA A 261 -25.55 -18.12 8.46
CA ALA A 261 -26.96 -17.85 8.37
C ALA A 261 -27.55 -18.43 7.07
N ASP A 262 -28.87 -18.33 6.93
CA ASP A 262 -29.57 -18.69 5.70
C ASP A 262 -29.19 -17.75 4.56
N LEU A 263 -29.31 -18.24 3.32
CA LEU A 263 -29.13 -17.41 2.14
C LEU A 263 -30.18 -16.29 2.10
N PRO A 264 -29.82 -15.08 1.66
CA PRO A 264 -30.77 -13.99 1.53
C PRO A 264 -31.79 -14.28 0.42
N LEU A 265 -32.88 -13.54 0.43
CA LEU A 265 -33.82 -13.49 -0.68
C LEU A 265 -33.16 -12.89 -1.93
N SER A 266 -33.86 -12.85 -3.06
CA SER A 266 -33.35 -12.11 -4.21
C SER A 266 -33.15 -10.63 -3.84
N LEU A 267 -32.16 -9.96 -4.48
CA LEU A 267 -31.88 -8.55 -4.24
C LEU A 267 -33.14 -7.66 -4.35
N ALA A 268 -34.01 -7.97 -5.33
CA ALA A 268 -35.27 -7.24 -5.53
C ALA A 268 -36.24 -7.40 -4.36
N GLN A 269 -36.34 -8.62 -3.79
CA GLN A 269 -37.19 -8.89 -2.62
C GLN A 269 -36.65 -8.20 -1.36
N ASP A 270 -35.34 -8.24 -1.13
CA ASP A 270 -34.73 -7.55 0.00
C ASP A 270 -34.85 -6.03 -0.13
N LYS A 271 -34.63 -5.46 -1.31
CA LYS A 271 -34.89 -4.03 -1.58
C LYS A 271 -36.35 -3.63 -1.30
N ALA A 272 -37.31 -4.50 -1.62
CA ALA A 272 -38.72 -4.25 -1.33
C ALA A 272 -39.02 -4.36 0.17
N SER A 273 -38.40 -5.28 0.90
CA SER A 273 -38.60 -5.52 2.34
C SER A 273 -38.14 -4.37 3.20
N ILE A 274 -37.08 -3.64 2.82
CA ILE A 274 -36.56 -2.47 3.55
C ILE A 274 -37.34 -1.18 3.28
N GLY A 275 -38.54 -1.23 2.69
CA GLY A 275 -39.39 -0.07 2.49
C GLY A 275 -39.31 0.61 1.13
N GLY A 276 -38.66 -0.01 0.18
CA GLY A 276 -38.58 0.45 -1.21
C GLY A 276 -37.92 1.81 -1.40
N SER A 277 -38.41 2.63 -2.32
CA SER A 277 -37.81 3.92 -2.68
C SER A 277 -37.78 4.99 -1.57
N ARG A 278 -38.59 4.82 -0.50
CA ARG A 278 -38.62 5.78 0.61
C ARG A 278 -37.35 5.77 1.45
N VAL A 279 -36.63 4.66 1.44
CA VAL A 279 -35.41 4.46 2.23
C VAL A 279 -34.20 4.18 1.33
N ALA A 280 -34.33 4.34 0.01
CA ALA A 280 -33.22 4.16 -0.88
C ALA A 280 -32.19 5.28 -0.72
N SER A 281 -30.93 4.91 -0.53
CA SER A 281 -29.81 5.85 -0.49
C SER A 281 -29.68 6.62 -1.81
N PRO A 282 -29.42 7.93 -1.77
CA PRO A 282 -29.05 8.69 -2.96
C PRO A 282 -27.60 8.44 -3.41
N PHE A 283 -26.80 7.76 -2.58
CA PHE A 283 -25.39 7.48 -2.85
C PHE A 283 -25.21 6.07 -3.37
N GLN A 284 -24.26 5.91 -4.29
CA GLN A 284 -23.83 4.62 -4.84
C GLN A 284 -22.53 4.20 -4.11
N TYR A 285 -22.63 3.15 -3.28
CA TYR A 285 -21.50 2.63 -2.48
C TYR A 285 -20.79 1.46 -3.12
N THR A 286 -21.18 1.04 -4.33
CA THR A 286 -20.51 0.01 -5.12
C THR A 286 -20.04 0.60 -6.45
N PHE A 287 -18.95 0.04 -6.99
CA PHE A 287 -18.39 0.42 -8.29
C PHE A 287 -18.06 -0.83 -9.10
N LYS A 288 -18.59 -0.94 -10.32
CA LYS A 288 -18.42 -2.10 -11.20
C LYS A 288 -17.09 -2.01 -11.97
N MET A 289 -15.95 -2.11 -11.24
CA MET A 289 -14.62 -2.03 -11.84
C MET A 289 -14.34 -3.19 -12.80
N SER A 290 -14.99 -4.35 -12.59
CA SER A 290 -14.94 -5.50 -13.51
C SER A 290 -15.37 -5.16 -14.94
N ASN A 291 -16.23 -4.14 -15.11
CA ASN A 291 -16.73 -3.67 -16.41
C ASN A 291 -16.04 -2.39 -16.90
N MET A 292 -15.07 -1.87 -16.12
CA MET A 292 -14.37 -0.63 -16.45
C MET A 292 -13.32 -0.88 -17.54
N SER A 293 -13.34 -0.07 -18.60
CA SER A 293 -12.22 -0.03 -19.55
C SER A 293 -10.95 0.49 -18.86
N PRO A 294 -9.75 0.05 -19.26
CA PRO A 294 -8.51 0.60 -18.74
C PRO A 294 -8.47 2.13 -18.85
N THR A 295 -7.98 2.79 -17.82
CA THR A 295 -7.69 4.24 -17.85
C THR A 295 -6.53 4.51 -18.81
N LYS A 296 -5.56 3.59 -18.86
CA LYS A 296 -4.44 3.60 -19.78
C LYS A 296 -4.12 2.16 -20.18
N GLU A 297 -3.90 1.94 -21.47
CA GLU A 297 -3.43 0.67 -22.04
C GLU A 297 -2.18 0.93 -22.89
N THR A 298 -1.18 0.07 -22.77
CA THR A 298 0.07 0.10 -23.54
C THR A 298 0.43 -1.31 -24.02
N ALA A 299 1.49 -1.44 -24.82
CA ALA A 299 1.99 -2.75 -25.21
C ALA A 299 2.45 -3.60 -23.99
N GLY A 300 2.88 -2.94 -22.89
CA GLY A 300 3.37 -3.59 -21.66
C GLY A 300 2.28 -3.95 -20.66
N GLY A 301 1.02 -3.53 -20.84
CA GLY A 301 -0.05 -3.81 -19.90
C GLY A 301 -1.09 -2.71 -19.79
N GLU A 302 -1.83 -2.70 -18.68
CA GLU A 302 -2.95 -1.78 -18.48
C GLU A 302 -3.07 -1.28 -17.03
N VAL A 303 -3.68 -0.11 -16.86
CA VAL A 303 -3.99 0.50 -15.55
C VAL A 303 -5.46 0.91 -15.51
N ARG A 304 -6.16 0.55 -14.43
CA ARG A 304 -7.50 1.05 -14.09
C ARG A 304 -7.41 1.88 -12.83
N ILE A 305 -7.78 3.15 -12.90
CA ILE A 305 -7.75 4.08 -11.76
C ILE A 305 -9.19 4.32 -11.29
N VAL A 306 -9.41 4.12 -9.98
CA VAL A 306 -10.68 4.40 -9.32
C VAL A 306 -10.42 5.34 -8.14
N ASP A 307 -10.99 6.53 -8.20
CA ASP A 307 -10.85 7.56 -7.18
C ASP A 307 -12.09 8.48 -7.14
N SER A 308 -12.05 9.57 -6.40
CA SER A 308 -13.21 10.45 -6.23
C SER A 308 -13.78 11.03 -7.53
N ARG A 309 -13.04 10.99 -8.65
CA ARG A 309 -13.47 11.50 -9.95
C ARG A 309 -14.48 10.58 -10.66
N ASN A 310 -14.40 9.27 -10.44
CA ASN A 310 -15.28 8.26 -11.04
C ASN A 310 -16.05 7.42 -10.03
N PHE A 311 -15.64 7.41 -8.75
CA PHE A 311 -16.35 6.82 -7.62
C PHE A 311 -16.50 7.86 -6.50
N PRO A 312 -17.47 8.78 -6.57
CA PRO A 312 -17.52 10.01 -5.77
C PRO A 312 -17.63 9.81 -4.25
N VAL A 313 -18.00 8.63 -3.76
CA VAL A 313 -18.06 8.33 -2.32
C VAL A 313 -16.68 8.07 -1.72
N THR A 314 -15.69 7.68 -2.54
CA THR A 314 -14.32 7.47 -2.07
C THR A 314 -13.59 8.82 -1.92
N LYS A 315 -13.59 9.34 -0.68
CA LYS A 315 -13.00 10.64 -0.35
C LYS A 315 -11.58 10.52 0.22
N ASN A 316 -11.27 9.38 0.82
CA ASN A 316 -10.04 9.17 1.58
C ASN A 316 -9.17 8.06 0.99
N ILE A 317 -9.67 7.24 0.06
CA ILE A 317 -8.92 6.13 -0.52
C ILE A 317 -9.05 6.16 -2.04
N ALA A 318 -7.93 6.37 -2.73
CA ALA A 318 -7.80 6.17 -4.17
C ALA A 318 -7.11 4.84 -4.46
N ALA A 319 -7.44 4.23 -5.60
CA ALA A 319 -6.89 2.95 -6.01
C ALA A 319 -6.49 2.94 -7.49
N ALA A 320 -5.46 2.18 -7.83
CA ALA A 320 -5.17 1.77 -9.19
C ALA A 320 -4.95 0.26 -9.24
N GLN A 321 -5.55 -0.42 -10.20
CA GLN A 321 -5.18 -1.79 -10.55
C GLN A 321 -4.23 -1.75 -11.74
N VAL A 322 -3.04 -2.29 -11.56
CA VAL A 322 -1.99 -2.37 -12.58
C VAL A 322 -1.82 -3.81 -13.00
N THR A 323 -1.78 -4.06 -14.30
CA THR A 323 -1.42 -5.35 -14.88
C THR A 323 -0.23 -5.17 -15.81
N LEU A 324 0.87 -5.84 -15.50
CA LEU A 324 2.11 -5.84 -16.29
C LEU A 324 2.26 -7.17 -17.03
N LYS A 325 2.49 -7.14 -18.32
CA LYS A 325 2.91 -8.32 -19.10
C LYS A 325 4.33 -8.75 -18.73
N PRO A 326 4.76 -9.99 -19.03
CA PRO A 326 6.12 -10.45 -18.77
C PRO A 326 7.20 -9.46 -19.25
N GLY A 327 8.15 -9.13 -18.36
CA GLY A 327 9.22 -8.17 -18.61
C GLY A 327 8.84 -6.70 -18.61
N ALA A 328 7.54 -6.36 -18.58
CA ALA A 328 7.10 -4.97 -18.53
C ALA A 328 7.40 -4.28 -17.20
N LEU A 329 7.50 -2.96 -17.25
CA LEU A 329 7.88 -2.09 -16.16
C LEU A 329 6.77 -1.06 -15.90
N ARG A 330 6.26 -0.99 -14.65
CA ARG A 330 5.64 0.24 -14.13
C ARG A 330 6.74 1.28 -14.04
N GLU A 331 6.64 2.35 -14.82
CA GLU A 331 7.75 3.31 -15.00
C GLU A 331 8.28 3.87 -13.67
N LEU A 332 9.51 4.35 -13.65
CA LEU A 332 10.09 5.04 -12.50
C LEU A 332 9.32 6.33 -12.20
N HIS A 333 8.74 6.41 -11.01
CA HIS A 333 7.84 7.50 -10.60
C HIS A 333 7.82 7.68 -9.08
N TRP A 334 7.07 8.66 -8.58
CA TRP A 334 6.73 8.84 -7.17
C TRP A 334 5.34 9.47 -7.00
N HIS A 335 4.74 9.28 -5.82
CA HIS A 335 3.47 9.89 -5.45
C HIS A 335 3.68 11.09 -4.53
N PRO A 336 3.29 12.33 -4.94
CA PRO A 336 3.52 13.52 -4.14
C PRO A 336 2.52 13.70 -2.98
N ASN A 337 1.35 13.09 -3.07
CA ASN A 337 0.22 13.33 -2.17
C ASN A 337 0.02 12.26 -1.09
N ALA A 338 0.47 11.02 -1.30
CA ALA A 338 0.27 9.91 -0.36
C ALA A 338 1.42 8.90 -0.41
N SER A 339 1.54 8.07 0.63
CA SER A 339 2.26 6.80 0.57
C SER A 339 1.45 5.81 -0.27
N GLU A 340 2.11 4.82 -0.83
CA GLU A 340 1.47 3.75 -1.59
C GLU A 340 1.48 2.45 -0.77
N TRP A 341 0.32 1.85 -0.59
CA TRP A 341 0.15 0.51 -0.09
C TRP A 341 -0.23 -0.40 -1.24
N GLN A 342 0.36 -1.58 -1.33
CA GLN A 342 0.14 -2.51 -2.43
C GLN A 342 -0.43 -3.83 -1.96
N PHE A 343 -1.31 -4.42 -2.79
CA PHE A 343 -1.71 -5.82 -2.66
C PHE A 343 -1.50 -6.54 -3.99
N TRP A 344 -0.74 -7.64 -3.96
CA TRP A 344 -0.39 -8.40 -5.14
C TRP A 344 -1.42 -9.50 -5.40
N LEU A 345 -2.17 -9.34 -6.51
CA LEU A 345 -3.28 -10.22 -6.87
C LEU A 345 -2.82 -11.49 -7.58
N SER A 346 -1.82 -11.40 -8.45
CA SER A 346 -1.31 -12.53 -9.24
C SER A 346 0.05 -12.23 -9.86
N GLY A 347 0.77 -13.28 -10.23
CA GLY A 347 2.08 -13.18 -10.88
C GLY A 347 3.21 -12.91 -9.90
N LYS A 348 4.37 -12.56 -10.45
CA LYS A 348 5.60 -12.25 -9.71
C LYS A 348 6.16 -10.93 -10.19
N GLY A 349 6.66 -10.12 -9.26
CA GLY A 349 7.28 -8.85 -9.62
C GLY A 349 8.38 -8.45 -8.65
N ARG A 350 9.11 -7.45 -9.06
CA ARG A 350 10.21 -6.85 -8.31
C ARG A 350 9.99 -5.37 -8.19
N MET A 351 10.06 -4.83 -6.99
CA MET A 351 9.96 -3.41 -6.72
C MET A 351 11.29 -2.88 -6.20
N GLY A 352 11.78 -1.79 -6.79
CA GLY A 352 12.91 -1.01 -6.27
C GLY A 352 12.42 0.33 -5.73
N ILE A 353 12.81 0.68 -4.50
CA ILE A 353 12.49 1.95 -3.84
C ILE A 353 13.77 2.74 -3.61
N ILE A 354 13.75 4.03 -3.97
CA ILE A 354 14.85 4.97 -3.80
C ILE A 354 14.38 6.13 -2.92
N MET A 355 15.09 6.38 -1.83
CA MET A 355 14.81 7.43 -0.87
C MET A 355 15.94 8.47 -0.81
N ASN A 356 15.75 9.50 0.00
CA ASN A 356 16.78 10.49 0.32
C ASN A 356 18.03 9.81 0.93
N GLU A 357 19.17 10.50 0.92
CA GLU A 357 20.47 10.01 1.41
C GLU A 357 21.00 8.79 0.65
N GLY A 358 20.51 8.55 -0.57
CA GLY A 358 20.90 7.44 -1.41
C GLY A 358 20.43 6.06 -0.92
N ARG A 359 19.52 6.01 0.06
CA ARG A 359 18.95 4.74 0.54
C ARG A 359 18.10 4.11 -0.55
N ALA A 360 18.34 2.84 -0.82
CA ALA A 360 17.59 2.08 -1.83
C ALA A 360 17.43 0.63 -1.39
N ARG A 361 16.30 0.03 -1.73
CA ARG A 361 16.01 -1.36 -1.45
C ARG A 361 15.17 -1.97 -2.56
N THR A 362 15.50 -3.21 -2.89
CA THR A 362 14.78 -4.03 -3.85
C THR A 362 14.14 -5.22 -3.11
N MET A 363 12.93 -5.59 -3.49
CA MET A 363 12.20 -6.73 -2.96
C MET A 363 11.44 -7.43 -4.07
N ASP A 364 11.35 -8.76 -3.97
CA ASP A 364 10.48 -9.59 -4.79
C ASP A 364 9.11 -9.75 -4.14
N PHE A 365 8.07 -9.85 -4.98
CA PHE A 365 6.67 -9.97 -4.57
C PHE A 365 5.99 -11.10 -5.33
N ASN A 366 5.12 -11.79 -4.62
CA ASN A 366 4.26 -12.84 -5.14
C ASN A 366 2.78 -12.51 -4.86
N ALA A 367 1.87 -13.33 -5.41
CA ALA A 367 0.46 -13.20 -5.07
C ALA A 367 0.24 -13.31 -3.55
N ASN A 368 -0.69 -12.51 -3.01
CA ASN A 368 -1.03 -12.41 -1.58
C ASN A 368 -0.02 -11.62 -0.72
N ASP A 369 1.00 -11.03 -1.34
CA ASP A 369 1.94 -10.13 -0.67
C ASP A 369 1.41 -8.70 -0.58
N VAL A 370 1.92 -7.97 0.41
CA VAL A 370 1.68 -6.56 0.67
C VAL A 370 2.98 -5.80 0.51
N GLY A 371 2.95 -4.74 -0.30
CA GLY A 371 4.05 -3.79 -0.46
C GLY A 371 3.75 -2.44 0.18
N PHE A 372 4.80 -1.68 0.50
CA PHE A 372 4.66 -0.31 0.98
C PHE A 372 5.75 0.58 0.42
N VAL A 373 5.34 1.73 -0.12
CA VAL A 373 6.22 2.79 -0.63
C VAL A 373 5.95 4.07 0.15
N PRO A 374 6.94 4.61 0.88
CA PRO A 374 6.80 5.90 1.56
C PRO A 374 6.47 7.02 0.56
N ARG A 375 5.66 7.99 1.00
CA ARG A 375 5.35 9.18 0.18
C ARG A 375 6.62 9.85 -0.34
N VAL A 376 6.61 10.26 -1.59
CA VAL A 376 7.68 10.89 -2.38
C VAL A 376 8.92 10.00 -2.65
N ALA A 377 8.94 8.75 -2.19
CA ALA A 377 9.99 7.82 -2.55
C ALA A 377 9.86 7.43 -4.04
N ALA A 378 10.93 7.60 -4.80
CA ALA A 378 10.95 7.16 -6.19
C ALA A 378 10.99 5.61 -6.23
N HIS A 379 10.20 5.01 -7.12
CA HIS A 379 10.12 3.56 -7.22
C HIS A 379 9.73 3.11 -8.62
N TYR A 380 9.94 1.84 -8.87
CA TYR A 380 9.51 1.14 -10.07
C TYR A 380 9.06 -0.28 -9.71
N ILE A 381 8.24 -0.89 -10.58
CA ILE A 381 7.84 -2.29 -10.43
C ILE A 381 8.04 -2.99 -11.77
N GLN A 382 8.73 -4.12 -11.76
CA GLN A 382 8.99 -4.95 -12.94
C GLN A 382 8.29 -6.31 -12.80
N ASN A 383 7.61 -6.77 -13.83
CA ASN A 383 7.17 -8.14 -13.90
C ASN A 383 8.37 -9.05 -14.19
N THR A 384 8.76 -9.87 -13.22
CA THR A 384 9.88 -10.83 -13.30
C THR A 384 9.43 -12.25 -13.63
N GLY A 385 8.11 -12.48 -13.73
CA GLY A 385 7.52 -13.76 -14.08
C GLY A 385 7.35 -13.95 -15.59
N ASP A 386 6.81 -15.11 -15.94
CA ASP A 386 6.48 -15.53 -17.31
C ASP A 386 4.98 -15.37 -17.64
N THR A 387 4.19 -14.90 -16.68
CA THR A 387 2.77 -14.59 -16.80
C THR A 387 2.49 -13.14 -16.43
N ASP A 388 1.29 -12.67 -16.72
CA ASP A 388 0.86 -11.34 -16.29
C ASP A 388 0.95 -11.20 -14.77
N CYS A 389 1.47 -10.05 -14.32
CA CYS A 389 1.54 -9.66 -12.92
C CYS A 389 0.51 -8.57 -12.68
N THR A 390 -0.41 -8.79 -11.73
CA THR A 390 -1.47 -7.84 -11.38
C THR A 390 -1.40 -7.48 -9.90
N PHE A 391 -1.45 -6.19 -9.59
CA PHE A 391 -1.44 -5.67 -8.21
C PHE A 391 -2.32 -4.42 -8.09
N LEU A 392 -2.70 -4.10 -6.85
CA LEU A 392 -3.36 -2.85 -6.49
C LEU A 392 -2.34 -1.88 -5.91
N GLU A 393 -2.40 -0.63 -6.34
CA GLU A 393 -1.78 0.54 -5.72
C GLU A 393 -2.88 1.29 -4.96
N MET A 394 -2.74 1.46 -3.64
CA MET A 394 -3.74 2.07 -2.75
C MET A 394 -3.16 3.28 -2.06
N PHE A 395 -3.94 4.36 -1.97
CA PHE A 395 -3.48 5.65 -1.48
C PHE A 395 -4.47 6.23 -0.48
N LYS A 396 -4.00 6.67 0.68
CA LYS A 396 -4.83 7.51 1.58
C LYS A 396 -4.92 8.92 0.99
N ALA A 397 -5.78 9.07 -0.01
CA ALA A 397 -6.03 10.30 -0.76
C ALA A 397 -7.37 10.20 -1.51
N ASP A 398 -7.91 11.34 -1.91
CA ASP A 398 -9.12 11.41 -2.74
C ASP A 398 -8.83 11.12 -4.23
N GLN A 399 -7.57 11.27 -4.67
CA GLN A 399 -7.17 11.10 -6.07
C GLN A 399 -5.82 10.42 -6.21
N PHE A 400 -5.72 9.59 -7.24
CA PHE A 400 -4.46 9.02 -7.73
C PHE A 400 -3.65 10.13 -8.42
N ILE A 401 -2.44 10.41 -7.89
CA ILE A 401 -1.50 11.38 -8.45
C ILE A 401 -0.10 10.77 -8.43
N ASP A 402 0.59 10.76 -9.57
CA ASP A 402 1.98 10.35 -9.68
C ASP A 402 2.78 11.28 -10.60
N VAL A 403 4.08 11.34 -10.39
CA VAL A 403 5.05 12.10 -11.18
C VAL A 403 6.01 11.13 -11.87
N SER A 404 5.96 11.09 -13.19
CA SER A 404 6.85 10.29 -14.04
C SER A 404 8.23 10.94 -14.13
N VAL A 405 9.29 10.17 -13.89
CA VAL A 405 10.69 10.63 -14.08
C VAL A 405 10.97 10.97 -15.53
N ASN A 406 10.51 10.15 -16.48
CA ASN A 406 10.67 10.42 -17.91
C ASN A 406 10.04 11.76 -18.30
N ASN A 407 8.79 11.97 -17.86
CA ASN A 407 8.06 13.20 -18.15
C ASN A 407 8.74 14.43 -17.53
N TRP A 408 9.25 14.31 -16.31
CA TRP A 408 9.99 15.38 -15.64
C TRP A 408 11.26 15.75 -16.40
N ILE A 409 12.12 14.77 -16.70
CA ILE A 409 13.40 15.00 -17.40
C ILE A 409 13.18 15.59 -18.79
N ARG A 410 12.17 15.13 -19.52
CA ARG A 410 11.87 15.64 -20.87
C ARG A 410 11.32 17.06 -20.89
N ARG A 411 10.85 17.58 -19.77
CA ARG A 411 10.32 18.95 -19.64
C ARG A 411 11.34 19.94 -19.08
N LEU A 412 12.50 19.47 -18.65
CA LEU A 412 13.62 20.33 -18.23
C LEU A 412 14.40 20.85 -19.44
N PRO A 413 15.11 22.01 -19.31
CA PRO A 413 16.07 22.45 -20.33
C PRO A 413 17.10 21.35 -20.63
N PRO A 414 17.32 20.96 -21.90
CA PRO A 414 18.23 19.88 -22.25
C PRO A 414 19.68 20.07 -21.75
N GLU A 415 20.12 21.34 -21.61
CA GLU A 415 21.42 21.68 -21.04
C GLU A 415 21.53 21.25 -19.57
N ALA A 416 20.48 21.49 -18.81
CA ALA A 416 20.43 21.10 -17.40
C ALA A 416 20.42 19.57 -17.25
N VAL A 417 19.63 18.87 -18.06
CA VAL A 417 19.58 17.39 -18.05
C VAL A 417 20.92 16.80 -18.46
N SER A 418 21.53 17.32 -19.55
CA SER A 418 22.86 16.88 -20.02
C SER A 418 23.93 17.04 -18.93
N ALA A 419 23.91 18.18 -18.21
CA ALA A 419 24.83 18.43 -17.12
C ALA A 419 24.66 17.47 -15.93
N HIS A 420 23.42 17.06 -15.60
CA HIS A 420 23.13 16.14 -14.49
C HIS A 420 23.41 14.68 -14.86
N MET A 421 22.98 14.25 -16.06
CA MET A 421 23.02 12.85 -16.47
C MET A 421 24.31 12.48 -17.23
N ASN A 422 25.12 13.47 -17.58
CA ASN A 422 26.33 13.28 -18.40
C ASN A 422 26.06 12.53 -19.73
N ILE A 423 24.97 12.87 -20.41
CA ILE A 423 24.55 12.31 -21.71
C ILE A 423 24.30 13.41 -22.72
N ASP A 424 24.45 13.08 -24.01
CA ASP A 424 24.18 14.03 -25.09
C ASP A 424 22.70 14.40 -25.23
N LYS A 425 22.43 15.61 -25.69
CA LYS A 425 21.06 16.10 -25.95
C LYS A 425 20.27 15.20 -26.92
N SER A 426 20.97 14.56 -27.87
CA SER A 426 20.38 13.59 -28.80
C SER A 426 19.85 12.34 -28.09
N GLN A 427 20.50 11.91 -27.01
CA GLN A 427 20.05 10.80 -26.16
C GLN A 427 18.87 11.22 -25.29
N ILE A 428 18.92 12.44 -24.72
CA ILE A 428 17.80 13.02 -23.98
C ILE A 428 16.55 13.08 -24.86
N ALA A 429 16.68 13.48 -26.12
CA ALA A 429 15.58 13.56 -27.07
C ALA A 429 14.88 12.20 -27.34
N ARG A 430 15.51 11.07 -27.02
CA ARG A 430 14.95 9.71 -27.16
C ARG A 430 14.14 9.25 -25.94
N ILE A 431 14.30 9.91 -24.79
CA ILE A 431 13.47 9.63 -23.61
C ILE A 431 12.01 9.96 -23.95
N PRO A 432 11.03 9.10 -23.63
CA PRO A 432 9.62 9.38 -23.89
C PRO A 432 9.19 10.73 -23.29
N SER A 433 8.47 11.54 -24.08
CA SER A 433 7.97 12.85 -23.63
C SER A 433 6.63 12.75 -22.92
N GLU A 434 5.87 11.72 -23.23
CA GLU A 434 4.56 11.45 -22.65
C GLU A 434 4.68 10.47 -21.49
N LYS A 435 3.81 10.62 -20.52
CA LYS A 435 3.69 9.71 -19.39
C LYS A 435 3.05 8.41 -19.87
N GLU A 436 3.80 7.32 -19.81
CA GLU A 436 3.33 6.03 -20.30
C GLU A 436 2.67 5.18 -19.22
N LEU A 437 2.98 5.39 -17.94
CA LEU A 437 2.64 4.57 -16.79
C LEU A 437 3.28 3.17 -16.85
N ILE A 438 3.20 2.49 -17.99
CA ILE A 438 3.74 1.15 -18.21
C ILE A 438 4.59 1.14 -19.48
N ILE A 439 5.81 0.64 -19.35
CA ILE A 439 6.78 0.45 -20.43
C ILE A 439 6.82 -1.04 -20.77
N ALA A 440 6.76 -1.38 -22.07
CA ALA A 440 6.84 -2.76 -22.52
C ALA A 440 8.23 -3.36 -22.24
N GLY A 441 8.29 -4.69 -22.02
CA GLY A 441 9.52 -5.45 -21.85
C GLY A 441 10.24 -5.74 -23.15
#